data_c83df92342669b386253496ad929a236
#
_entry.id   c83df92342669b386253496ad929a236
#
_cell.length_a   1.000
_cell.length_b   1.000
_cell.length_c   1.000
_cell.angle_alpha   90.00
_cell.angle_beta   90.00
_cell.angle_gamma   90.00
#
_symmetry.space_group_name_H-M   'P 1'
#
loop_
_entity.id
_entity.type
_entity.pdbx_description
1 polymer ?
#
loop_
_entity_poly.entity_id
_entity_poly.type
_entity_poly.pdbx_seq_one_letter_code
_entity_poly.pdbx_strand_id
1 'polypeptide(L)'
;MKRRLALAVDGGNSKTDLALIGEDGEVLALVRGPRSSPQYLGADGCLDVIGALLEDALGDARLPRTNEPVAEIASFLLAGVDFPSEEEDVEAALRVRGWAERTHVGNDTFAVLRAGTERGWGVAVVCGSGINCLGVAPDGRQVRFPSLGAITGDWGGGYDVGLAAVFAAARSEDGRGPKTSLEQVVPRHFALETPFELAEAIHRGALQQTRAIELAPVVFAEAERDQVAAEIVDRLAAEVVALARVALARLDLTDEPVEVLLGGGLIEAGDGRLVGAVRAALTEIGPALTVQRTASPPIAGAALLALDRLGVTHEAKERARAELTSIAPEAGD
;
A
#
# COMPACT_ATOMS: atom_id res chain seq x y z
N MET A 1 24.30 -18.21 -22.66
CA MET A 1 22.96 -18.48 -22.11
C MET A 1 22.22 -17.16 -22.11
N LYS A 2 20.93 -17.15 -22.40
CA LYS A 2 20.08 -15.95 -22.29
C LYS A 2 20.00 -15.61 -20.78
N ARG A 3 20.20 -14.34 -20.40
CA ARG A 3 20.09 -13.88 -19.02
C ARG A 3 18.64 -14.10 -18.56
N ARG A 4 18.46 -14.72 -17.41
CA ARG A 4 17.12 -14.91 -16.81
C ARG A 4 16.68 -13.60 -16.17
N LEU A 5 15.45 -13.19 -16.44
CA LEU A 5 14.87 -11.95 -15.95
C LEU A 5 13.67 -12.23 -15.04
N ALA A 6 13.50 -11.36 -14.07
CA ALA A 6 12.28 -11.21 -13.26
C ALA A 6 11.61 -9.89 -13.60
N LEU A 7 10.29 -9.88 -13.68
CA LEU A 7 9.43 -8.71 -13.77
C LEU A 7 8.70 -8.55 -12.45
N ALA A 8 8.76 -7.36 -11.88
CA ALA A 8 8.06 -7.02 -10.64
C ALA A 8 7.14 -5.83 -10.87
N VAL A 9 5.92 -5.91 -10.34
CA VAL A 9 4.93 -4.84 -10.39
C VAL A 9 4.35 -4.63 -9.00
N ASP A 10 4.39 -3.40 -8.52
CA ASP A 10 3.67 -2.89 -7.35
C ASP A 10 2.60 -1.91 -7.85
N GLY A 11 1.37 -2.40 -8.00
CA GLY A 11 0.26 -1.64 -8.59
C GLY A 11 -0.69 -1.09 -7.53
N GLY A 12 -0.62 0.20 -7.27
CA GLY A 12 -1.42 0.86 -6.25
C GLY A 12 -2.65 1.61 -6.78
N ASN A 13 -3.43 2.16 -5.85
CA ASN A 13 -4.57 3.03 -6.12
C ASN A 13 -4.16 4.46 -6.55
N SER A 14 -2.89 4.83 -6.40
CA SER A 14 -2.37 6.16 -6.75
C SER A 14 -1.34 6.10 -7.87
N LYS A 15 -0.44 5.14 -7.82
CA LYS A 15 0.69 4.97 -8.73
C LYS A 15 0.97 3.48 -8.94
N THR A 16 1.77 3.18 -9.95
CA THR A 16 2.29 1.83 -10.23
C THR A 16 3.79 1.92 -10.44
N ASP A 17 4.53 1.07 -9.77
CA ASP A 17 5.96 0.88 -9.98
C ASP A 17 6.19 -0.48 -10.69
N LEU A 18 7.04 -0.48 -11.72
CA LEU A 18 7.41 -1.67 -12.47
C LEU A 18 8.93 -1.76 -12.58
N ALA A 19 9.51 -2.92 -12.26
CA ALA A 19 10.94 -3.16 -12.35
C ALA A 19 11.26 -4.41 -13.17
N LEU A 20 12.33 -4.33 -13.98
CA LEU A 20 12.98 -5.46 -14.64
C LEU A 20 14.30 -5.76 -13.93
N ILE A 21 14.50 -7.01 -13.49
CA ILE A 21 15.64 -7.41 -12.67
C ILE A 21 16.30 -8.66 -13.27
N GLY A 22 17.63 -8.67 -13.34
CA GLY A 22 18.42 -9.82 -13.72
C GLY A 22 18.54 -10.86 -12.58
N GLU A 23 18.84 -12.11 -12.94
CA GLU A 23 19.10 -13.19 -11.98
C GLU A 23 20.25 -12.92 -11.00
N ASP A 24 21.12 -11.96 -11.33
CA ASP A 24 22.22 -11.47 -10.49
C ASP A 24 21.82 -10.30 -9.58
N GLY A 25 20.53 -9.92 -9.58
CA GLY A 25 19.97 -8.85 -8.78
C GLY A 25 20.14 -7.43 -9.33
N GLU A 26 20.75 -7.28 -10.54
CA GLU A 26 20.84 -5.97 -11.20
C GLU A 26 19.47 -5.46 -11.61
N VAL A 27 19.14 -4.24 -11.24
CA VAL A 27 17.94 -3.55 -11.68
C VAL A 27 18.19 -2.93 -13.05
N LEU A 28 17.62 -3.53 -14.10
CA LEU A 28 17.79 -3.09 -15.47
C LEU A 28 16.93 -1.89 -15.82
N ALA A 29 15.76 -1.79 -15.22
CA ALA A 29 14.85 -0.65 -15.33
C ALA A 29 13.95 -0.58 -14.11
N LEU A 30 13.60 0.64 -13.71
CA LEU A 30 12.54 0.95 -12.77
C LEU A 30 11.75 2.11 -13.36
N VAL A 31 10.46 1.90 -13.61
CA VAL A 31 9.55 2.92 -14.16
C VAL A 31 8.36 3.12 -13.24
N ARG A 32 7.87 4.35 -13.16
CA ARG A 32 6.69 4.73 -12.41
C ARG A 32 5.64 5.31 -13.34
N GLY A 33 4.38 4.95 -13.11
CA GLY A 33 3.25 5.46 -13.87
C GLY A 33 1.98 5.60 -13.04
N PRO A 34 0.85 5.82 -13.72
CA PRO A 34 -0.44 6.01 -13.06
C PRO A 34 -0.90 4.75 -12.33
N ARG A 35 -1.97 4.90 -11.54
CA ARG A 35 -2.63 3.76 -10.87
C ARG A 35 -2.99 2.64 -11.85
N SER A 36 -2.87 1.39 -11.40
CA SER A 36 -3.25 0.21 -12.16
C SER A 36 -4.19 -0.73 -11.40
N SER A 37 -4.77 -0.30 -10.27
CA SER A 37 -5.68 -1.15 -9.51
C SER A 37 -6.85 -1.64 -10.37
N PRO A 38 -7.08 -2.97 -10.46
CA PRO A 38 -8.18 -3.53 -11.24
C PRO A 38 -9.54 -3.20 -10.65
N GLN A 39 -9.65 -2.84 -9.39
CA GLN A 39 -10.89 -2.35 -8.77
C GLN A 39 -11.47 -1.13 -9.51
N TYR A 40 -10.62 -0.26 -10.07
CA TYR A 40 -11.06 0.93 -10.79
C TYR A 40 -11.05 0.77 -12.31
N LEU A 41 -10.17 -0.08 -12.85
CA LEU A 41 -9.90 -0.17 -14.28
C LEU A 41 -10.40 -1.48 -14.91
N GLY A 42 -10.81 -2.46 -14.08
CA GLY A 42 -10.97 -3.84 -14.51
C GLY A 42 -9.61 -4.49 -14.80
N ALA A 43 -9.61 -5.81 -15.02
CA ALA A 43 -8.38 -6.54 -15.31
C ALA A 43 -7.68 -6.02 -16.58
N ASP A 44 -8.42 -5.84 -17.69
CA ASP A 44 -7.84 -5.38 -18.95
C ASP A 44 -7.24 -3.97 -18.84
N GLY A 45 -7.96 -3.00 -18.24
CA GLY A 45 -7.47 -1.65 -18.06
C GLY A 45 -6.25 -1.58 -17.15
N CYS A 46 -6.21 -2.41 -16.10
CA CYS A 46 -5.02 -2.60 -15.27
C CYS A 46 -3.81 -3.04 -16.12
N LEU A 47 -3.99 -4.08 -16.93
CA LEU A 47 -2.92 -4.60 -17.76
C LEU A 47 -2.54 -3.68 -18.92
N ASP A 48 -3.43 -2.83 -19.40
CA ASP A 48 -3.09 -1.81 -20.40
C ASP A 48 -2.10 -0.77 -19.82
N VAL A 49 -2.34 -0.32 -18.58
CA VAL A 49 -1.41 0.57 -17.86
C VAL A 49 -0.07 -0.12 -17.64
N ILE A 50 -0.07 -1.35 -17.13
CA ILE A 50 1.16 -2.11 -16.88
C ILE A 50 1.92 -2.40 -18.18
N GLY A 51 1.19 -2.69 -19.28
CA GLY A 51 1.78 -2.91 -20.59
C GLY A 51 2.53 -1.68 -21.12
N ALA A 52 1.97 -0.48 -20.94
CA ALA A 52 2.65 0.76 -21.31
C ALA A 52 3.95 0.94 -20.49
N LEU A 53 3.91 0.70 -19.19
CA LEU A 53 5.10 0.75 -18.32
C LEU A 53 6.15 -0.31 -18.69
N LEU A 54 5.73 -1.50 -19.10
CA LEU A 54 6.64 -2.54 -19.57
C LEU A 54 7.37 -2.11 -20.84
N GLU A 55 6.66 -1.44 -21.77
CA GLU A 55 7.28 -0.89 -22.97
C GLU A 55 8.36 0.16 -22.64
N ASP A 56 8.08 1.05 -21.69
CA ASP A 56 9.03 2.05 -21.22
C ASP A 56 10.24 1.36 -20.55
N ALA A 57 10.00 0.39 -19.68
CA ALA A 57 11.07 -0.37 -19.01
C ALA A 57 11.96 -1.16 -19.99
N LEU A 58 11.38 -1.71 -21.06
CA LEU A 58 12.16 -2.37 -22.12
C LEU A 58 13.05 -1.36 -22.86
N GLY A 59 12.54 -0.14 -23.09
CA GLY A 59 13.32 0.96 -23.69
C GLY A 59 14.51 1.35 -22.82
N ASP A 60 14.28 1.57 -21.52
CA ASP A 60 15.31 1.95 -20.54
C ASP A 60 16.37 0.85 -20.39
N ALA A 61 15.94 -0.40 -20.30
CA ALA A 61 16.82 -1.57 -20.24
C ALA A 61 17.52 -1.89 -21.57
N ARG A 62 17.17 -1.21 -22.67
CA ARG A 62 17.66 -1.49 -24.04
C ARG A 62 17.44 -2.93 -24.46
N LEU A 63 16.34 -3.51 -24.03
CA LEU A 63 15.95 -4.87 -24.42
C LEU A 63 15.11 -4.86 -25.69
N PRO A 64 15.27 -5.87 -26.59
CA PRO A 64 14.49 -5.93 -27.81
C PRO A 64 13.04 -6.32 -27.51
N ARG A 65 12.12 -5.74 -28.26
CA ARG A 65 10.72 -6.19 -28.31
C ARG A 65 10.65 -7.48 -29.11
N THR A 66 10.18 -8.54 -28.50
CA THR A 66 10.05 -9.85 -29.14
C THR A 66 8.65 -10.41 -28.85
N ASN A 67 8.25 -11.44 -29.60
CA ASN A 67 7.04 -12.20 -29.31
C ASN A 67 7.25 -13.26 -28.20
N GLU A 68 8.47 -13.37 -27.66
CA GLU A 68 8.79 -14.26 -26.55
C GLU A 68 8.55 -13.54 -25.20
N PRO A 69 8.28 -14.28 -24.14
CA PRO A 69 8.19 -13.71 -22.80
C PRO A 69 9.44 -12.90 -22.43
N VAL A 70 9.22 -11.73 -21.87
CA VAL A 70 10.29 -10.81 -21.42
C VAL A 70 11.02 -11.40 -20.22
N ALA A 71 10.29 -12.01 -19.30
CA ALA A 71 10.81 -12.56 -18.04
C ALA A 71 10.49 -14.05 -17.91
N GLU A 72 11.30 -14.78 -17.14
CA GLU A 72 10.98 -16.15 -16.74
C GLU A 72 9.88 -16.16 -15.67
N ILE A 73 9.93 -15.19 -14.76
CA ILE A 73 8.95 -15.03 -13.68
C ILE A 73 8.47 -13.59 -13.58
N ALA A 74 7.18 -13.39 -13.31
CA ALA A 74 6.65 -12.09 -12.98
C ALA A 74 5.82 -12.15 -11.69
N SER A 75 5.96 -11.14 -10.83
CA SER A 75 5.12 -10.90 -9.66
C SER A 75 4.32 -9.61 -9.85
N PHE A 76 3.00 -9.73 -9.88
CA PHE A 76 2.05 -8.62 -9.94
C PHE A 76 1.35 -8.50 -8.59
N LEU A 77 1.74 -7.51 -7.81
CA LEU A 77 1.16 -7.24 -6.50
C LEU A 77 0.32 -5.97 -6.59
N LEU A 78 -0.99 -6.16 -6.52
CA LEU A 78 -1.95 -5.14 -6.95
C LEU A 78 -2.93 -4.81 -5.84
N ALA A 79 -3.09 -3.53 -5.53
CA ALA A 79 -4.19 -3.04 -4.71
C ALA A 79 -5.53 -3.37 -5.39
N GLY A 80 -6.51 -3.79 -4.61
CA GLY A 80 -7.82 -4.19 -5.13
C GLY A 80 -7.83 -5.58 -5.77
N VAL A 81 -6.85 -6.43 -5.45
CA VAL A 81 -6.86 -7.88 -5.65
C VAL A 81 -7.01 -8.52 -4.28
N ASP A 82 -8.23 -8.50 -3.75
CA ASP A 82 -8.52 -8.86 -2.37
C ASP A 82 -9.13 -10.26 -2.25
N PHE A 83 -9.74 -10.75 -3.33
CA PHE A 83 -10.36 -12.08 -3.42
C PHE A 83 -9.62 -13.03 -4.35
N PRO A 84 -9.65 -14.34 -4.09
CA PRO A 84 -9.08 -15.35 -5.00
C PRO A 84 -9.62 -15.27 -6.43
N SER A 85 -10.90 -14.91 -6.61
CA SER A 85 -11.49 -14.73 -7.94
C SER A 85 -10.87 -13.58 -8.72
N GLU A 86 -10.48 -12.50 -8.06
CA GLU A 86 -9.80 -11.38 -8.69
C GLU A 86 -8.36 -11.74 -9.09
N GLU A 87 -7.68 -12.56 -8.28
CA GLU A 87 -6.38 -13.13 -8.67
C GLU A 87 -6.51 -13.99 -9.93
N GLU A 88 -7.54 -14.86 -9.98
CA GLU A 88 -7.82 -15.72 -11.16
C GLU A 88 -8.13 -14.90 -12.43
N ASP A 89 -8.91 -13.83 -12.30
CA ASP A 89 -9.26 -12.94 -13.42
C ASP A 89 -8.02 -12.24 -13.98
N VAL A 90 -7.17 -11.68 -13.12
CA VAL A 90 -5.93 -11.01 -13.53
C VAL A 90 -4.94 -12.03 -14.10
N GLU A 91 -4.80 -13.22 -13.50
CA GLU A 91 -3.94 -14.27 -14.03
C GLU A 91 -4.40 -14.75 -15.42
N ALA A 92 -5.72 -14.87 -15.64
CA ALA A 92 -6.26 -15.24 -16.94
C ALA A 92 -5.93 -14.20 -18.01
N ALA A 93 -6.07 -12.92 -17.68
CA ALA A 93 -5.72 -11.82 -18.57
C ALA A 93 -4.20 -11.76 -18.85
N LEU A 94 -3.35 -11.99 -17.84
CA LEU A 94 -1.90 -12.04 -18.00
C LEU A 94 -1.42 -13.19 -18.89
N ARG A 95 -2.07 -14.36 -18.82
CA ARG A 95 -1.75 -15.48 -19.73
C ARG A 95 -1.92 -15.11 -21.20
N VAL A 96 -2.90 -14.26 -21.53
CA VAL A 96 -3.11 -13.77 -22.89
C VAL A 96 -2.01 -12.79 -23.30
N ARG A 97 -1.52 -11.96 -22.37
CA ARG A 97 -0.44 -11.00 -22.63
C ARG A 97 0.92 -11.66 -22.85
N GLY A 98 1.20 -12.78 -22.18
CA GLY A 98 2.41 -13.58 -22.38
C GLY A 98 3.72 -12.87 -21.99
N TRP A 99 3.69 -11.96 -21.04
CA TRP A 99 4.87 -11.17 -20.63
C TRP A 99 5.91 -11.97 -19.87
N ALA A 100 5.51 -13.06 -19.21
CA ALA A 100 6.42 -13.96 -18.49
C ALA A 100 6.02 -15.42 -18.73
N GLU A 101 6.99 -16.34 -18.53
CA GLU A 101 6.74 -17.79 -18.61
C GLU A 101 5.88 -18.25 -17.43
N ARG A 102 6.09 -17.67 -16.26
CA ARG A 102 5.34 -17.93 -15.03
C ARG A 102 4.93 -16.61 -14.39
N THR A 103 3.69 -16.52 -13.96
CA THR A 103 3.15 -15.34 -13.29
C THR A 103 2.72 -15.68 -11.88
N HIS A 104 2.80 -14.69 -11.00
CA HIS A 104 2.22 -14.69 -9.67
C HIS A 104 1.46 -13.39 -9.49
N VAL A 105 0.20 -13.51 -9.12
CA VAL A 105 -0.67 -12.37 -8.79
C VAL A 105 -1.00 -12.44 -7.31
N GLY A 106 -1.11 -11.30 -6.67
CA GLY A 106 -1.52 -11.18 -5.27
C GLY A 106 -1.83 -9.74 -4.90
N ASN A 107 -2.29 -9.56 -3.68
CA ASN A 107 -2.54 -8.24 -3.11
C ASN A 107 -1.21 -7.50 -2.82
N ASP A 108 -1.22 -6.17 -2.89
CA ASP A 108 -0.07 -5.30 -2.63
C ASP A 108 0.52 -5.43 -1.20
N THR A 109 -0.27 -5.90 -0.23
CA THR A 109 0.20 -6.19 1.13
C THR A 109 1.32 -7.22 1.19
N PHE A 110 1.38 -8.16 0.23
CA PHE A 110 2.50 -9.10 0.12
C PHE A 110 3.81 -8.40 -0.23
N ALA A 111 3.78 -7.34 -1.05
CA ALA A 111 4.94 -6.52 -1.35
C ALA A 111 5.47 -5.84 -0.10
N VAL A 112 4.58 -5.23 0.68
CA VAL A 112 4.95 -4.57 1.94
C VAL A 112 5.54 -5.57 2.93
N LEU A 113 4.93 -6.74 3.09
CA LEU A 113 5.46 -7.79 3.97
C LEU A 113 6.88 -8.20 3.52
N ARG A 114 7.08 -8.54 2.26
CA ARG A 114 8.37 -9.02 1.76
C ARG A 114 9.45 -7.94 1.71
N ALA A 115 9.07 -6.67 1.51
CA ALA A 115 9.98 -5.54 1.59
C ALA A 115 10.56 -5.36 3.00
N GLY A 116 9.75 -5.57 4.03
CA GLY A 116 10.08 -5.31 5.42
C GLY A 116 10.69 -6.49 6.18
N THR A 117 10.60 -7.73 5.68
CA THR A 117 11.18 -8.91 6.36
C THR A 117 11.97 -9.79 5.42
N GLU A 118 13.05 -10.38 5.93
CA GLU A 118 13.81 -11.41 5.21
C GLU A 118 13.17 -12.80 5.34
N ARG A 119 12.39 -13.02 6.40
CA ARG A 119 11.80 -14.32 6.72
C ARG A 119 10.67 -14.71 5.77
N GLY A 120 10.05 -13.73 5.07
CA GLY A 120 8.89 -13.94 4.19
C GLY A 120 7.59 -14.25 4.94
N TRP A 121 7.57 -14.12 6.29
CA TRP A 121 6.40 -14.29 7.14
C TRP A 121 6.38 -13.22 8.24
N GLY A 122 5.21 -12.97 8.80
CA GLY A 122 4.94 -11.90 9.77
C GLY A 122 3.58 -11.26 9.49
N VAL A 123 3.37 -10.06 9.98
CA VAL A 123 2.15 -9.29 9.73
C VAL A 123 2.51 -7.97 9.05
N ALA A 124 1.82 -7.61 7.98
CA ALA A 124 1.91 -6.31 7.35
C ALA A 124 0.56 -5.60 7.44
N VAL A 125 0.58 -4.34 7.90
CA VAL A 125 -0.57 -3.44 7.84
C VAL A 125 -0.22 -2.28 6.92
N VAL A 126 -1.00 -2.12 5.87
CA VAL A 126 -0.82 -1.05 4.87
C VAL A 126 -1.87 0.03 5.13
N CYS A 127 -1.41 1.25 5.32
CA CYS A 127 -2.26 2.41 5.54
C CYS A 127 -1.90 3.49 4.51
N GLY A 128 -2.62 3.49 3.40
CA GLY A 128 -2.48 4.42 2.27
C GLY A 128 -3.77 5.19 2.02
N SER A 129 -4.36 5.03 0.84
CA SER A 129 -5.71 5.57 0.54
C SER A 129 -6.79 4.96 1.43
N GLY A 130 -6.70 3.63 1.65
CA GLY A 130 -7.47 2.86 2.60
C GLY A 130 -6.55 2.15 3.60
N ILE A 131 -7.07 1.11 4.25
CA ILE A 131 -6.33 0.26 5.18
C ILE A 131 -6.48 -1.21 4.78
N ASN A 132 -5.40 -2.00 4.85
CA ASN A 132 -5.42 -3.44 4.62
C ASN A 132 -4.41 -4.15 5.53
N CYS A 133 -4.59 -5.46 5.73
CA CYS A 133 -3.70 -6.27 6.54
C CYS A 133 -3.52 -7.66 5.96
N LEU A 134 -2.29 -8.14 6.01
CA LEU A 134 -1.89 -9.50 5.67
C LEU A 134 -1.09 -10.09 6.83
N GLY A 135 -1.43 -11.30 7.26
CA GLY A 135 -0.58 -12.14 8.09
C GLY A 135 -0.14 -13.38 7.34
N VAL A 136 1.12 -13.76 7.47
CA VAL A 136 1.69 -15.01 6.94
C VAL A 136 2.44 -15.71 8.08
N ALA A 137 2.14 -16.98 8.33
CA ALA A 137 2.81 -17.80 9.33
C ALA A 137 4.02 -18.56 8.72
N PRO A 138 4.97 -19.05 9.55
CA PRO A 138 6.10 -19.85 9.06
C PRO A 138 5.72 -21.12 8.29
N ASP A 139 4.53 -21.67 8.56
CA ASP A 139 3.99 -22.87 7.89
C ASP A 139 3.24 -22.54 6.58
N GLY A 140 3.18 -21.26 6.20
CA GLY A 140 2.53 -20.77 4.99
C GLY A 140 1.03 -20.47 5.15
N ARG A 141 0.42 -20.67 6.34
CA ARG A 141 -0.95 -20.17 6.60
C ARG A 141 -1.01 -18.66 6.42
N GLN A 142 -2.12 -18.18 5.90
CA GLN A 142 -2.33 -16.77 5.65
C GLN A 142 -3.63 -16.28 6.26
N VAL A 143 -3.63 -15.04 6.72
CA VAL A 143 -4.83 -14.28 7.09
C VAL A 143 -4.88 -13.02 6.25
N ARG A 144 -5.96 -12.85 5.51
CA ARG A 144 -6.24 -11.68 4.67
C ARG A 144 -7.57 -11.07 5.08
N PHE A 145 -7.70 -9.78 4.87
CA PHE A 145 -8.94 -9.03 5.09
C PHE A 145 -9.40 -8.48 3.72
N PRO A 146 -10.72 -8.51 3.43
CA PRO A 146 -11.23 -8.01 2.14
C PRO A 146 -11.02 -6.51 1.92
N SER A 147 -10.92 -5.72 3.01
CA SER A 147 -10.58 -4.28 2.98
C SER A 147 -11.48 -3.45 2.04
N LEU A 148 -12.79 -3.74 2.07
CA LEU A 148 -13.79 -3.05 1.25
C LEU A 148 -14.43 -1.84 1.95
N GLY A 149 -13.73 -1.27 2.94
CA GLY A 149 -14.20 -0.13 3.70
C GLY A 149 -15.48 -0.43 4.48
N ALA A 150 -16.49 0.42 4.36
CA ALA A 150 -17.74 0.30 5.11
C ALA A 150 -18.48 -1.04 4.91
N ILE A 151 -18.27 -1.73 3.79
CA ILE A 151 -18.90 -3.03 3.48
C ILE A 151 -18.40 -4.12 4.44
N THR A 152 -17.11 -4.12 4.73
CA THR A 152 -16.44 -5.09 5.63
C THR A 152 -16.17 -4.53 7.02
N GLY A 153 -16.54 -3.26 7.24
CA GLY A 153 -16.39 -2.58 8.53
C GLY A 153 -14.98 -2.02 8.76
N ASP A 154 -14.15 -1.96 7.72
CA ASP A 154 -12.84 -1.35 7.80
C ASP A 154 -12.98 0.17 7.85
N TRP A 155 -12.20 0.78 8.71
CA TRP A 155 -12.07 2.22 8.77
C TRP A 155 -10.59 2.60 8.87
N GLY A 156 -10.11 3.41 7.95
CA GLY A 156 -8.72 3.85 7.95
C GLY A 156 -8.22 4.26 6.57
N GLY A 157 -6.96 4.67 6.55
CA GLY A 157 -6.40 5.30 5.37
C GLY A 157 -6.77 6.76 5.22
N GLY A 158 -6.18 7.41 4.22
CA GLY A 158 -6.32 8.86 4.02
C GLY A 158 -7.73 9.31 3.74
N TYR A 159 -8.50 8.47 3.06
CA TYR A 159 -9.87 8.82 2.70
C TYR A 159 -10.78 8.91 3.94
N ASP A 160 -10.75 7.93 4.81
CA ASP A 160 -11.59 7.93 6.03
C ASP A 160 -11.14 8.98 7.04
N VAL A 161 -9.82 9.17 7.20
CA VAL A 161 -9.25 10.24 8.02
C VAL A 161 -9.72 11.61 7.52
N GLY A 162 -9.64 11.83 6.20
CA GLY A 162 -10.11 13.08 5.60
C GLY A 162 -11.60 13.30 5.70
N LEU A 163 -12.42 12.26 5.50
CA LEU A 163 -13.87 12.36 5.71
C LEU A 163 -14.22 12.65 7.17
N ALA A 164 -13.50 12.06 8.13
CA ALA A 164 -13.68 12.35 9.55
C ALA A 164 -13.38 13.83 9.85
N ALA A 165 -12.36 14.40 9.20
CA ALA A 165 -12.05 15.82 9.33
C ALA A 165 -13.15 16.73 8.77
N VAL A 166 -13.67 16.41 7.56
CA VAL A 166 -14.81 17.13 6.98
C VAL A 166 -16.02 17.05 7.90
N PHE A 167 -16.31 15.87 8.42
CA PHE A 167 -17.41 15.64 9.37
C PHE A 167 -17.25 16.44 10.66
N ALA A 168 -16.04 16.43 11.25
CA ALA A 168 -15.74 17.18 12.47
C ALA A 168 -15.86 18.69 12.25
N ALA A 169 -15.32 19.21 11.11
CA ALA A 169 -15.40 20.61 10.74
C ALA A 169 -16.86 21.09 10.65
N ALA A 170 -17.70 20.36 9.90
CA ALA A 170 -19.12 20.70 9.75
C ALA A 170 -19.88 20.70 11.08
N ARG A 171 -19.62 19.71 11.95
CA ARG A 171 -20.26 19.63 13.25
C ARG A 171 -19.78 20.69 14.25
N SER A 172 -18.55 21.15 14.11
CA SER A 172 -18.01 22.27 14.90
C SER A 172 -18.70 23.57 14.49
N GLU A 173 -18.88 23.82 13.18
CA GLU A 173 -19.55 25.02 12.66
C GLU A 173 -20.99 25.12 13.13
N ASP A 174 -21.78 24.06 12.98
CA ASP A 174 -23.21 24.06 13.29
C ASP A 174 -23.54 23.78 14.76
N GLY A 175 -22.53 23.54 15.60
CA GLY A 175 -22.67 23.34 17.05
C GLY A 175 -23.13 21.95 17.48
N ARG A 176 -23.23 20.97 16.59
CA ARG A 176 -23.51 19.56 16.93
C ARG A 176 -22.30 18.80 17.46
N GLY A 177 -21.10 19.34 17.34
CA GLY A 177 -19.85 18.76 17.81
C GLY A 177 -19.00 19.73 18.63
N PRO A 178 -17.89 19.24 19.20
CA PRO A 178 -16.94 20.10 19.90
C PRO A 178 -16.29 21.09 18.94
N LYS A 179 -15.81 22.22 19.47
CA LYS A 179 -15.01 23.16 18.70
C LYS A 179 -13.65 22.57 18.37
N THR A 180 -13.20 22.78 17.13
CA THR A 180 -11.95 22.24 16.60
C THR A 180 -11.33 23.21 15.60
N SER A 181 -10.00 23.22 15.49
CA SER A 181 -9.27 23.94 14.45
C SER A 181 -9.61 23.44 13.05
N LEU A 182 -10.07 22.20 12.91
CA LEU A 182 -10.49 21.60 11.64
C LEU A 182 -11.61 22.42 10.97
N GLU A 183 -12.46 23.13 11.76
CA GLU A 183 -13.47 24.05 11.24
C GLU A 183 -12.90 25.07 10.27
N GLN A 184 -11.65 25.50 10.48
CA GLN A 184 -11.00 26.51 9.68
C GLN A 184 -10.04 25.92 8.64
N VAL A 185 -9.21 24.92 9.04
CA VAL A 185 -8.13 24.43 8.18
C VAL A 185 -8.64 23.54 7.05
N VAL A 186 -9.74 22.78 7.29
CA VAL A 186 -10.30 21.85 6.30
C VAL A 186 -10.86 22.59 5.06
N PRO A 187 -11.77 23.58 5.18
CA PRO A 187 -12.23 24.31 4.00
C PRO A 187 -11.10 25.10 3.33
N ARG A 188 -10.17 25.70 4.09
CA ARG A 188 -9.02 26.46 3.55
C ARG A 188 -8.12 25.61 2.67
N HIS A 189 -7.97 24.32 2.95
CA HIS A 189 -7.20 23.40 2.09
C HIS A 189 -7.73 23.40 0.65
N PHE A 190 -9.04 23.58 0.48
CA PHE A 190 -9.70 23.67 -0.84
C PHE A 190 -9.99 25.09 -1.30
N ALA A 191 -9.32 26.09 -0.73
CA ALA A 191 -9.54 27.51 -1.00
C ALA A 191 -10.98 27.99 -0.75
N LEU A 192 -11.66 27.40 0.27
CA LEU A 192 -12.98 27.76 0.76
C LEU A 192 -12.87 28.36 2.17
N GLU A 193 -13.87 29.11 2.60
CA GLU A 193 -13.82 29.81 3.88
C GLU A 193 -14.50 29.03 5.02
N THR A 194 -15.58 28.29 4.70
CA THR A 194 -16.40 27.63 5.70
C THR A 194 -16.65 26.15 5.41
N PRO A 195 -16.89 25.32 6.42
CA PRO A 195 -17.35 23.94 6.24
C PRO A 195 -18.66 23.83 5.45
N PHE A 196 -19.56 24.83 5.56
CA PHE A 196 -20.79 24.87 4.78
C PHE A 196 -20.50 25.02 3.29
N GLU A 197 -19.60 25.91 2.90
CA GLU A 197 -19.18 26.05 1.50
C GLU A 197 -18.54 24.77 0.96
N LEU A 198 -17.74 24.10 1.78
CA LEU A 198 -17.14 22.82 1.43
C LEU A 198 -18.21 21.74 1.20
N ALA A 199 -19.18 21.65 2.10
CA ALA A 199 -20.29 20.72 1.97
C ALA A 199 -21.11 21.00 0.70
N GLU A 200 -21.40 22.26 0.40
CA GLU A 200 -22.09 22.68 -0.82
C GLU A 200 -21.30 22.31 -2.07
N ALA A 201 -19.98 22.58 -2.09
CA ALA A 201 -19.11 22.27 -3.23
C ALA A 201 -19.07 20.75 -3.51
N ILE A 202 -18.99 19.93 -2.46
CA ILE A 202 -19.03 18.47 -2.59
C ILE A 202 -20.41 18.02 -3.08
N HIS A 203 -21.47 18.50 -2.46
CA HIS A 203 -22.85 18.12 -2.80
C HIS A 203 -23.20 18.44 -4.26
N ARG A 204 -22.74 19.57 -4.78
CA ARG A 204 -22.97 20.00 -6.16
C ARG A 204 -21.99 19.38 -7.16
N GLY A 205 -21.01 18.58 -6.70
CA GLY A 205 -19.98 17.98 -7.57
C GLY A 205 -18.91 18.94 -8.08
N ALA A 206 -18.86 20.16 -7.57
CA ALA A 206 -17.79 21.12 -7.87
C ALA A 206 -16.45 20.67 -7.25
N LEU A 207 -16.50 19.94 -6.13
CA LEU A 207 -15.37 19.26 -5.52
C LEU A 207 -15.70 17.77 -5.40
N GLN A 208 -14.81 16.91 -5.90
CA GLN A 208 -14.98 15.47 -5.76
C GLN A 208 -14.77 15.06 -4.31
N GLN A 209 -15.70 14.30 -3.72
CA GLN A 209 -15.59 13.81 -2.33
C GLN A 209 -14.32 12.97 -2.09
N THR A 210 -13.83 12.28 -3.12
CA THR A 210 -12.59 11.49 -3.07
C THR A 210 -11.36 12.32 -2.73
N ARG A 211 -11.40 13.64 -2.97
CA ARG A 211 -10.32 14.56 -2.59
C ARG A 211 -10.19 14.76 -1.08
N ALA A 212 -11.14 14.26 -0.29
CA ALA A 212 -10.99 14.24 1.17
C ALA A 212 -9.70 13.54 1.61
N ILE A 213 -9.16 12.62 0.81
CA ILE A 213 -7.86 11.96 1.07
C ILE A 213 -6.71 12.97 1.26
N GLU A 214 -6.77 14.13 0.61
CA GLU A 214 -5.77 15.20 0.70
C GLU A 214 -5.71 15.84 2.10
N LEU A 215 -6.73 15.63 2.92
CA LEU A 215 -6.82 16.20 4.27
C LEU A 215 -6.05 15.40 5.34
N ALA A 216 -5.62 14.18 5.04
CA ALA A 216 -4.94 13.37 6.05
C ALA A 216 -3.68 14.06 6.62
N PRO A 217 -2.79 14.67 5.83
CA PRO A 217 -1.66 15.44 6.37
C PRO A 217 -2.10 16.63 7.23
N VAL A 218 -3.23 17.27 6.88
CA VAL A 218 -3.80 18.38 7.65
C VAL A 218 -4.24 17.90 9.04
N VAL A 219 -4.93 16.74 9.09
CA VAL A 219 -5.35 16.13 10.37
C VAL A 219 -4.14 15.79 11.24
N PHE A 220 -3.10 15.19 10.68
CA PHE A 220 -1.89 14.87 11.43
C PHE A 220 -1.20 16.13 11.99
N ALA A 221 -1.11 17.19 11.20
CA ALA A 221 -0.54 18.46 11.66
C ALA A 221 -1.37 19.12 12.79
N GLU A 222 -2.70 19.02 12.71
CA GLU A 222 -3.59 19.57 13.75
C GLU A 222 -3.63 18.70 15.02
N ALA A 223 -3.38 17.40 14.92
CA ALA A 223 -3.44 16.46 16.06
C ALA A 223 -2.46 16.79 17.19
N GLU A 224 -1.43 17.61 16.94
CA GLU A 224 -0.51 18.08 17.97
C GLU A 224 -1.14 19.09 18.94
N ARG A 225 -2.17 19.83 18.50
CA ARG A 225 -2.76 20.96 19.21
C ARG A 225 -4.29 20.95 19.31
N ASP A 226 -4.95 20.04 18.60
CA ASP A 226 -6.39 19.92 18.56
C ASP A 226 -6.83 18.52 18.97
N GLN A 227 -7.65 18.44 20.01
CA GLN A 227 -8.11 17.18 20.58
C GLN A 227 -8.94 16.35 19.60
N VAL A 228 -9.78 17.00 18.77
CA VAL A 228 -10.63 16.31 17.80
C VAL A 228 -9.79 15.68 16.69
N ALA A 229 -8.81 16.42 16.18
CA ALA A 229 -7.85 15.88 15.22
C ALA A 229 -7.02 14.73 15.82
N ALA A 230 -6.61 14.87 17.09
CA ALA A 230 -5.92 13.82 17.83
C ALA A 230 -6.74 12.54 17.96
N GLU A 231 -8.04 12.64 18.26
CA GLU A 231 -8.97 11.51 18.36
C GLU A 231 -9.15 10.78 17.02
N ILE A 232 -9.10 11.49 15.89
CA ILE A 232 -9.12 10.88 14.55
C ILE A 232 -7.85 10.02 14.34
N VAL A 233 -6.68 10.53 14.70
CA VAL A 233 -5.41 9.79 14.60
C VAL A 233 -5.38 8.60 15.55
N ASP A 234 -5.87 8.76 16.78
CA ASP A 234 -5.94 7.68 17.78
C ASP A 234 -6.91 6.56 17.33
N ARG A 235 -8.02 6.92 16.68
CA ARG A 235 -8.90 5.94 16.06
C ARG A 235 -8.20 5.16 14.95
N LEU A 236 -7.43 5.84 14.09
CA LEU A 236 -6.64 5.16 13.05
C LEU A 236 -5.65 4.17 13.66
N ALA A 237 -4.97 4.58 14.74
CA ALA A 237 -4.06 3.68 15.46
C ALA A 237 -4.79 2.45 16.01
N ALA A 238 -5.98 2.62 16.58
CA ALA A 238 -6.79 1.52 17.10
C ALA A 238 -7.22 0.53 16.01
N GLU A 239 -7.57 1.00 14.82
CA GLU A 239 -7.92 0.13 13.67
C GLU A 239 -6.70 -0.66 13.16
N VAL A 240 -5.54 -0.01 13.04
CA VAL A 240 -4.27 -0.69 12.70
C VAL A 240 -3.97 -1.81 13.71
N VAL A 241 -4.10 -1.52 15.00
CA VAL A 241 -3.89 -2.49 16.07
C VAL A 241 -4.91 -3.62 16.01
N ALA A 242 -6.19 -3.32 15.73
CA ALA A 242 -7.25 -4.32 15.64
C ALA A 242 -6.96 -5.34 14.53
N LEU A 243 -6.57 -4.87 13.34
CA LEU A 243 -6.22 -5.74 12.21
C LEU A 243 -5.00 -6.62 12.54
N ALA A 244 -3.90 -6.01 13.03
CA ALA A 244 -2.69 -6.75 13.38
C ALA A 244 -2.96 -7.80 14.47
N ARG A 245 -3.70 -7.44 15.53
CA ARG A 245 -4.07 -8.34 16.61
C ARG A 245 -4.86 -9.56 16.12
N VAL A 246 -5.83 -9.34 15.23
CA VAL A 246 -6.64 -10.44 14.67
C VAL A 246 -5.79 -11.34 13.78
N ALA A 247 -4.89 -10.77 12.96
CA ALA A 247 -3.98 -11.55 12.12
C ALA A 247 -3.06 -12.42 12.99
N LEU A 248 -2.41 -11.84 14.00
CA LEU A 248 -1.54 -12.55 14.95
C LEU A 248 -2.29 -13.69 15.67
N ALA A 249 -3.47 -13.41 16.20
CA ALA A 249 -4.26 -14.40 16.94
C ALA A 249 -4.71 -15.57 16.04
N ARG A 250 -5.16 -15.29 14.80
CA ARG A 250 -5.60 -16.35 13.87
C ARG A 250 -4.46 -17.23 13.36
N LEU A 251 -3.22 -16.73 13.43
CA LEU A 251 -2.03 -17.48 13.01
C LEU A 251 -1.26 -18.10 14.19
N ASP A 252 -1.75 -17.94 15.42
CA ASP A 252 -1.08 -18.40 16.65
C ASP A 252 0.31 -17.76 16.84
N LEU A 253 0.45 -16.47 16.48
CA LEU A 253 1.73 -15.75 16.48
C LEU A 253 1.86 -14.71 17.60
N THR A 254 0.88 -14.58 18.50
CA THR A 254 0.86 -13.51 19.52
C THR A 254 2.05 -13.59 20.47
N ASP A 255 2.47 -14.80 20.85
CA ASP A 255 3.56 -15.05 21.80
C ASP A 255 4.91 -15.32 21.13
N GLU A 256 4.97 -15.21 19.80
CA GLU A 256 6.16 -15.49 19.00
C GLU A 256 6.93 -14.19 18.67
N PRO A 257 8.25 -14.26 18.42
CA PRO A 257 9.02 -13.11 17.97
C PRO A 257 8.72 -12.78 16.50
N VAL A 258 7.65 -12.03 16.29
CA VAL A 258 7.10 -11.69 14.96
C VAL A 258 7.33 -10.21 14.64
N GLU A 259 7.63 -9.94 13.38
CA GLU A 259 7.69 -8.60 12.84
C GLU A 259 6.28 -8.16 12.38
N VAL A 260 5.82 -7.02 12.93
CA VAL A 260 4.63 -6.31 12.45
C VAL A 260 5.11 -5.10 11.66
N LEU A 261 4.89 -5.15 10.36
CA LEU A 261 5.36 -4.18 9.41
C LEU A 261 4.26 -3.16 9.11
N LEU A 262 4.60 -1.90 9.20
CA LEU A 262 3.71 -0.80 8.90
C LEU A 262 4.17 -0.15 7.60
N GLY A 263 3.29 -0.10 6.59
CA GLY A 263 3.58 0.49 5.28
C GLY A 263 2.44 1.38 4.79
N GLY A 264 2.68 2.01 3.62
CA GLY A 264 1.75 2.91 2.97
C GLY A 264 1.97 4.38 3.31
N GLY A 265 1.52 5.25 2.41
CA GLY A 265 1.84 6.68 2.44
C GLY A 265 1.48 7.41 3.72
N LEU A 266 0.42 7.00 4.44
CA LEU A 266 0.09 7.60 5.74
C LEU A 266 1.09 7.22 6.84
N ILE A 267 1.64 6.01 6.80
CA ILE A 267 2.68 5.57 7.73
C ILE A 267 4.00 6.26 7.41
N GLU A 268 4.32 6.42 6.13
CA GLU A 268 5.56 7.07 5.66
C GLU A 268 5.57 8.57 5.95
N ALA A 269 4.48 9.26 5.63
CA ALA A 269 4.28 10.67 5.95
C ALA A 269 3.93 10.90 7.42
N GLY A 270 3.55 9.85 8.11
CA GLY A 270 2.94 9.91 9.42
C GLY A 270 3.90 10.25 10.53
N ASP A 271 3.36 11.00 11.40
CA ASP A 271 3.83 11.49 12.64
C ASP A 271 4.20 10.33 13.62
N GLY A 272 5.07 10.64 14.56
CA GLY A 272 5.46 9.74 15.63
C GLY A 272 4.28 9.28 16.52
N ARG A 273 3.15 10.03 16.55
CA ARG A 273 1.97 9.70 17.32
C ARG A 273 1.32 8.40 16.84
N LEU A 274 1.01 8.29 15.54
CA LEU A 274 0.36 7.09 14.98
C LEU A 274 1.21 5.84 15.22
N VAL A 275 2.46 5.86 14.77
CA VAL A 275 3.36 4.71 14.89
C VAL A 275 3.70 4.42 16.35
N GLY A 276 3.87 5.45 17.17
CA GLY A 276 4.10 5.31 18.61
C GLY A 276 2.93 4.65 19.33
N ALA A 277 1.70 5.07 19.06
CA ALA A 277 0.48 4.48 19.64
C ALA A 277 0.31 3.01 19.22
N VAL A 278 0.49 2.71 17.92
CA VAL A 278 0.41 1.32 17.42
C VAL A 278 1.47 0.44 18.08
N ARG A 279 2.73 0.92 18.16
CA ARG A 279 3.81 0.18 18.80
C ARG A 279 3.52 -0.11 20.26
N ALA A 280 3.11 0.90 21.03
CA ALA A 280 2.77 0.75 22.45
C ALA A 280 1.69 -0.31 22.65
N ALA A 281 0.58 -0.21 21.91
CA ALA A 281 -0.55 -1.13 22.04
C ALA A 281 -0.19 -2.57 21.62
N LEU A 282 0.57 -2.77 20.54
CA LEU A 282 0.98 -4.11 20.12
C LEU A 282 2.02 -4.73 21.06
N THR A 283 2.89 -3.94 21.68
CA THR A 283 3.83 -4.42 22.71
C THR A 283 3.11 -4.93 23.96
N GLU A 284 1.98 -4.32 24.33
CA GLU A 284 1.13 -4.81 25.42
C GLU A 284 0.44 -6.15 25.08
N ILE A 285 0.08 -6.35 23.80
CA ILE A 285 -0.54 -7.58 23.29
C ILE A 285 0.47 -8.74 23.26
N GLY A 286 1.67 -8.48 22.76
CA GLY A 286 2.74 -9.48 22.64
C GLY A 286 4.12 -8.82 22.82
N PRO A 287 4.76 -9.02 24.00
CA PRO A 287 6.06 -8.36 24.30
C PRO A 287 7.20 -8.77 23.38
N ALA A 288 7.06 -9.92 22.67
CA ALA A 288 8.05 -10.39 21.70
C ALA A 288 7.87 -9.80 20.29
N LEU A 289 6.79 -9.05 20.05
CA LEU A 289 6.51 -8.43 18.76
C LEU A 289 7.47 -7.28 18.48
N THR A 290 7.93 -7.21 17.23
CA THR A 290 8.72 -6.08 16.73
C THR A 290 7.89 -5.26 15.75
N VAL A 291 7.52 -4.05 16.12
CA VAL A 291 6.73 -3.13 15.27
C VAL A 291 7.66 -2.13 14.60
N GLN A 292 7.69 -2.14 13.27
CA GLN A 292 8.57 -1.27 12.49
C GLN A 292 7.93 -0.79 11.19
N ARG A 293 8.40 0.35 10.69
CA ARG A 293 8.07 0.80 9.32
C ARG A 293 8.87 -0.03 8.33
N THR A 294 8.33 -0.23 7.15
CA THR A 294 9.10 -0.82 6.04
C THR A 294 10.21 0.15 5.63
N ALA A 295 11.44 -0.34 5.57
CA ALA A 295 12.60 0.46 5.17
C ALA A 295 12.78 0.52 3.65
N SER A 296 12.27 -0.48 2.93
CA SER A 296 12.35 -0.58 1.47
C SER A 296 10.97 -0.31 0.84
N PRO A 297 10.94 0.27 -0.36
CA PRO A 297 9.67 0.52 -1.06
C PRO A 297 8.98 -0.79 -1.44
N PRO A 298 7.64 -0.82 -1.58
CA PRO A 298 6.89 -2.04 -1.92
C PRO A 298 7.36 -2.73 -3.20
N ILE A 299 7.80 -1.98 -4.22
CA ILE A 299 8.38 -2.57 -5.44
C ILE A 299 9.60 -3.46 -5.16
N ALA A 300 10.39 -3.16 -4.13
CA ALA A 300 11.48 -4.04 -3.71
C ALA A 300 10.93 -5.37 -3.18
N GLY A 301 9.82 -5.36 -2.45
CA GLY A 301 9.14 -6.58 -2.00
C GLY A 301 8.59 -7.40 -3.15
N ALA A 302 7.96 -6.76 -4.14
CA ALA A 302 7.49 -7.43 -5.36
C ALA A 302 8.66 -8.08 -6.14
N ALA A 303 9.78 -7.37 -6.27
CA ALA A 303 11.00 -7.87 -6.87
C ALA A 303 11.57 -9.09 -6.13
N LEU A 304 11.65 -9.00 -4.80
CA LEU A 304 12.14 -10.10 -3.97
C LEU A 304 11.26 -11.35 -4.07
N LEU A 305 9.93 -11.19 -4.15
CA LEU A 305 9.01 -12.31 -4.38
C LEU A 305 9.22 -12.96 -5.75
N ALA A 306 9.48 -12.17 -6.78
CA ALA A 306 9.83 -12.69 -8.10
C ALA A 306 11.18 -13.43 -8.07
N LEU A 307 12.21 -12.85 -7.43
CA LEU A 307 13.54 -13.44 -7.29
C LEU A 307 13.56 -14.70 -6.41
N ASP A 308 12.72 -14.77 -5.37
CA ASP A 308 12.53 -15.98 -4.55
C ASP A 308 12.02 -17.15 -5.42
N ARG A 309 11.06 -16.88 -6.31
CA ARG A 309 10.51 -17.87 -7.25
C ARG A 309 11.46 -18.21 -8.41
N LEU A 310 12.34 -17.28 -8.77
CA LEU A 310 13.40 -17.51 -9.77
C LEU A 310 14.52 -18.40 -9.19
N GLY A 311 14.65 -18.45 -7.87
CA GLY A 311 15.63 -19.29 -7.17
C GLY A 311 17.05 -18.72 -7.23
N VAL A 312 17.19 -17.40 -7.15
CA VAL A 312 18.48 -16.70 -7.15
C VAL A 312 19.16 -16.72 -5.79
N THR A 313 20.44 -16.35 -5.75
CA THR A 313 21.23 -16.31 -4.51
C THR A 313 20.75 -15.20 -3.55
N HIS A 314 21.15 -15.29 -2.28
CA HIS A 314 20.88 -14.24 -1.31
C HIS A 314 21.52 -12.92 -1.70
N GLU A 315 22.78 -12.95 -2.20
CA GLU A 315 23.50 -11.76 -2.64
C GLU A 315 22.76 -11.02 -3.77
N ALA A 316 22.19 -11.76 -4.73
CA ALA A 316 21.38 -11.16 -5.80
C ALA A 316 20.14 -10.46 -5.26
N LYS A 317 19.45 -11.04 -4.26
CA LYS A 317 18.29 -10.43 -3.60
C LYS A 317 18.66 -9.17 -2.84
N GLU A 318 19.76 -9.19 -2.09
CA GLU A 318 20.23 -8.00 -1.35
C GLU A 318 20.68 -6.88 -2.31
N ARG A 319 21.32 -7.23 -3.42
CA ARG A 319 21.65 -6.27 -4.46
C ARG A 319 20.40 -5.59 -5.01
N ALA A 320 19.39 -6.37 -5.42
CA ALA A 320 18.14 -5.83 -5.95
C ALA A 320 17.40 -4.95 -4.92
N ARG A 321 17.36 -5.39 -3.65
CA ARG A 321 16.79 -4.59 -2.55
C ARG A 321 17.50 -3.25 -2.42
N ALA A 322 18.84 -3.24 -2.36
CA ALA A 322 19.64 -2.03 -2.19
C ALA A 322 19.45 -1.07 -3.38
N GLU A 323 19.54 -1.58 -4.62
CA GLU A 323 19.38 -0.78 -5.82
C GLU A 323 17.96 -0.17 -5.88
N LEU A 324 16.89 -0.96 -5.68
CA LEU A 324 15.51 -0.47 -5.69
C LEU A 324 15.22 0.53 -4.56
N THR A 325 15.81 0.32 -3.38
CA THR A 325 15.65 1.28 -2.28
C THR A 325 16.34 2.61 -2.58
N SER A 326 17.46 2.60 -3.32
CA SER A 326 18.21 3.81 -3.63
C SER A 326 17.64 4.62 -4.80
N ILE A 327 16.99 3.96 -5.77
CA ILE A 327 16.51 4.61 -7.00
C ILE A 327 14.98 4.83 -7.04
N ALA A 328 14.24 4.16 -6.15
CA ALA A 328 12.79 4.37 -6.10
C ALA A 328 12.49 5.84 -5.73
N PRO A 329 11.64 6.53 -6.49
CA PRO A 329 11.21 7.89 -6.16
C PRO A 329 10.55 7.92 -4.77
N GLU A 330 10.78 9.00 -4.01
CA GLU A 330 10.13 9.17 -2.70
C GLU A 330 8.59 9.16 -2.83
N ALA A 331 7.92 8.78 -1.75
CA ALA A 331 6.46 8.78 -1.72
C ALA A 331 5.97 10.24 -1.66
N GLY A 332 5.67 10.83 -2.81
CA GLY A 332 5.20 12.22 -2.90
C GLY A 332 5.57 12.95 -4.19
N ASP A 333 6.40 12.36 -5.02
CA ASP A 333 6.72 12.88 -6.37
C ASP A 333 5.80 12.32 -7.46
#